data_42d82ddc2ac6a9651dccebdfca7144f5
#
_entry.id   42d82ddc2ac6a9651dccebdfca7144f5
#
_cell.length_a   1.000
_cell.length_b   1.000
_cell.length_c   1.000
_cell.angle_alpha   90.00
_cell.angle_beta   90.00
_cell.angle_gamma   90.00
#
_symmetry.space_group_name_H-M   'P 1'
#
loop_
_entity.id
_entity.type
_entity.pdbx_description
1 polymer ?
#
loop_
_entity_poly.entity_id
_entity_poly.type
_entity_poly.pdbx_seq_one_letter_code
_entity_poly.pdbx_strand_id
1 'polypeptide(L)'
;MSITTARKAEVIKKHATKPGDTGSPEVQVAILTERITNLTEHFKTHTKDNHSRRGLLKLVSQRRQLLDYLKGVDESRYKTLIEQLGIRR
;
A
#
# COMPACT_ATOMS: atom_id res chain seq x y z
N MET A 1 9.19 -11.34 0.03
CA MET A 1 8.96 -9.97 -0.40
C MET A 1 7.51 -9.57 -0.42
N SER A 2 6.60 -10.52 -0.54
CA SER A 2 5.21 -10.21 -0.27
C SER A 2 4.98 -10.30 1.24
N ILE A 3 3.92 -9.67 1.71
CA ILE A 3 3.59 -9.70 3.13
C ILE A 3 3.03 -11.06 3.53
N THR A 4 3.25 -11.46 4.77
CA THR A 4 2.71 -12.71 5.28
C THR A 4 1.20 -12.59 5.46
N THR A 5 0.51 -13.74 5.53
CA THR A 5 -0.93 -13.77 5.77
C THR A 5 -1.29 -13.09 7.08
N ALA A 6 -0.51 -13.32 8.13
CA ALA A 6 -0.72 -12.70 9.44
C ALA A 6 -0.60 -11.18 9.36
N ARG A 7 0.46 -10.68 8.70
CA ARG A 7 0.67 -9.23 8.56
C ARG A 7 -0.42 -8.60 7.70
N LYS A 8 -0.83 -9.28 6.63
CA LYS A 8 -1.91 -8.82 5.77
C LYS A 8 -3.21 -8.67 6.56
N ALA A 9 -3.52 -9.64 7.42
CA ALA A 9 -4.71 -9.58 8.27
C ALA A 9 -4.65 -8.39 9.22
N GLU A 10 -3.49 -8.11 9.82
CA GLU A 10 -3.30 -6.95 10.69
C GLU A 10 -3.54 -5.63 9.94
N VAL A 11 -3.00 -5.52 8.73
CA VAL A 11 -3.15 -4.32 7.90
C VAL A 11 -4.63 -4.12 7.54
N ILE A 12 -5.32 -5.18 7.14
CA ILE A 12 -6.74 -5.12 6.81
C ILE A 12 -7.54 -4.66 8.03
N LYS A 13 -7.30 -5.25 9.18
CA LYS A 13 -8.00 -4.91 10.42
C LYS A 13 -7.79 -3.44 10.79
N LYS A 14 -6.56 -2.94 10.66
CA LYS A 14 -6.20 -1.58 11.03
C LYS A 14 -6.87 -0.54 10.13
N HIS A 15 -7.00 -0.83 8.83
CA HIS A 15 -7.47 0.14 7.85
C HIS A 15 -8.87 -0.12 7.32
N ALA A 16 -9.51 -1.21 7.74
CA ALA A 16 -10.88 -1.51 7.32
C ALA A 16 -11.84 -0.41 7.76
N THR A 17 -12.74 -0.03 6.86
CA THR A 17 -13.76 0.98 7.17
C THR A 17 -14.95 0.40 7.90
N LYS A 18 -15.10 -0.92 7.86
CA LYS A 18 -16.16 -1.66 8.55
C LYS A 18 -15.72 -3.10 8.77
N PRO A 19 -16.34 -3.84 9.71
CA PRO A 19 -15.99 -5.24 9.94
C PRO A 19 -16.07 -6.07 8.65
N GLY A 20 -15.04 -6.87 8.43
CA GLY A 20 -14.98 -7.73 7.26
C GLY A 20 -14.58 -7.03 5.97
N ASP A 21 -14.25 -5.75 6.02
CA ASP A 21 -13.82 -5.00 4.83
C ASP A 21 -12.40 -5.43 4.44
N THR A 22 -12.28 -6.00 3.25
CA THR A 22 -10.99 -6.41 2.70
C THR A 22 -10.68 -5.74 1.36
N GLY A 23 -11.61 -4.97 0.83
CA GLY A 23 -11.51 -4.42 -0.51
C GLY A 23 -11.62 -2.91 -0.64
N SER A 24 -11.71 -2.16 0.47
CA SER A 24 -11.78 -0.71 0.37
C SER A 24 -10.47 -0.12 -0.17
N PRO A 25 -10.50 1.08 -0.79
CA PRO A 25 -9.27 1.73 -1.24
C PRO A 25 -8.25 1.88 -0.12
N GLU A 26 -8.67 2.19 1.09
CA GLU A 26 -7.77 2.35 2.23
C GLU A 26 -7.02 1.06 2.52
N VAL A 27 -7.71 -0.07 2.55
CA VAL A 27 -7.09 -1.38 2.80
C VAL A 27 -6.12 -1.72 1.66
N GLN A 28 -6.53 -1.53 0.42
CA GLN A 28 -5.69 -1.82 -0.73
C GLN A 28 -4.41 -0.98 -0.73
N VAL A 29 -4.52 0.31 -0.44
CA VAL A 29 -3.35 1.21 -0.36
C VAL A 29 -2.42 0.78 0.78
N ALA A 30 -2.98 0.40 1.92
CA ALA A 30 -2.16 -0.05 3.06
C ALA A 30 -1.38 -1.32 2.73
N ILE A 31 -2.02 -2.28 2.06
CA ILE A 31 -1.34 -3.51 1.62
C ILE A 31 -0.25 -3.20 0.61
N LEU A 32 -0.53 -2.36 -0.38
CA LEU A 32 0.46 -1.96 -1.38
C LEU A 32 1.65 -1.25 -0.73
N THR A 33 1.39 -0.38 0.25
CA THR A 33 2.45 0.33 0.97
C THR A 33 3.37 -0.65 1.70
N GLU A 34 2.80 -1.66 2.36
CA GLU A 34 3.58 -2.71 3.04
C GLU A 34 4.46 -3.47 2.04
N ARG A 35 3.90 -3.85 0.90
CA ARG A 35 4.65 -4.56 -0.14
C ARG A 35 5.75 -3.69 -0.74
N ILE A 36 5.50 -2.41 -0.95
CA ILE A 36 6.49 -1.45 -1.44
C ILE A 36 7.65 -1.33 -0.45
N THR A 37 7.34 -1.22 0.83
CA THR A 37 8.35 -1.15 1.90
C THR A 37 9.22 -2.39 1.90
N ASN A 38 8.62 -3.58 1.78
CA ASN A 38 9.36 -4.84 1.76
C ASN A 38 10.28 -4.94 0.54
N LEU A 39 9.82 -4.51 -0.63
CA LEU A 39 10.65 -4.49 -1.83
C LEU A 39 11.77 -3.47 -1.74
N THR A 40 11.51 -2.31 -1.15
CA THR A 40 12.54 -1.28 -0.94
C THR A 40 13.66 -1.81 -0.05
N GLU A 41 13.32 -2.53 1.02
CA GLU A 41 14.30 -3.21 1.86
C GLU A 41 15.11 -4.26 1.07
N HIS A 42 14.42 -5.01 0.21
CA HIS A 42 15.07 -6.00 -0.65
C HIS A 42 16.18 -5.35 -1.50
N PHE A 43 15.94 -4.17 -2.04
CA PHE A 43 16.91 -3.48 -2.90
C PHE A 43 18.15 -2.99 -2.17
N LYS A 44 18.14 -2.91 -0.86
CA LYS A 44 19.35 -2.57 -0.09
C LYS A 44 20.41 -3.65 -0.22
N THR A 45 19.99 -4.90 -0.46
CA THR A 45 20.90 -6.04 -0.60
C THR A 45 20.95 -6.60 -2.03
N HIS A 46 19.93 -6.33 -2.84
CA HIS A 46 19.78 -6.89 -4.19
C HIS A 46 19.58 -5.76 -5.21
N THR A 47 20.57 -4.89 -5.35
CA THR A 47 20.45 -3.68 -6.15
C THR A 47 20.29 -3.94 -7.66
N LYS A 48 20.66 -5.13 -8.12
CA LYS A 48 20.60 -5.48 -9.55
C LYS A 48 19.41 -6.35 -9.93
N ASP A 49 18.44 -6.51 -9.04
CA ASP A 49 17.25 -7.33 -9.31
C ASP A 49 16.24 -6.53 -10.15
N ASN A 50 16.35 -6.66 -11.46
CA ASN A 50 15.49 -5.90 -12.39
C ASN A 50 14.04 -6.36 -12.37
N HIS A 51 13.76 -7.62 -12.10
CA HIS A 51 12.38 -8.12 -12.01
C HIS A 51 11.66 -7.51 -10.81
N SER A 52 12.31 -7.48 -9.67
CA SER A 52 11.73 -6.86 -8.47
C SER A 52 11.57 -5.36 -8.65
N ARG A 53 12.49 -4.72 -9.36
CA ARG A 53 12.41 -3.28 -9.65
C ARG A 53 11.18 -2.95 -10.50
N ARG A 54 10.90 -3.76 -11.52
CA ARG A 54 9.68 -3.61 -12.33
C ARG A 54 8.43 -3.81 -11.48
N GLY A 55 8.45 -4.82 -10.62
CA GLY A 55 7.35 -5.08 -9.69
C GLY A 55 7.11 -3.91 -8.75
N LEU A 56 8.18 -3.31 -8.22
CA LEU A 56 8.08 -2.14 -7.37
C LEU A 56 7.41 -0.97 -8.08
N LEU A 57 7.84 -0.67 -9.31
CA LEU A 57 7.26 0.42 -10.09
C LEU A 57 5.78 0.19 -10.36
N LYS A 58 5.39 -1.05 -10.63
CA LYS A 58 3.98 -1.40 -10.82
C LYS A 58 3.17 -1.16 -9.55
N LEU A 59 3.69 -1.57 -8.40
CA LEU A 59 3.01 -1.37 -7.11
C LEU A 59 2.87 0.12 -6.78
N VAL A 60 3.90 0.90 -7.02
CA VAL A 60 3.86 2.36 -6.80
C VAL A 60 2.79 3.00 -7.69
N SER A 61 2.72 2.60 -8.95
CA SER A 61 1.72 3.10 -9.90
C SER A 61 0.31 2.73 -9.45
N GLN A 62 0.08 1.50 -9.02
CA GLN A 62 -1.23 1.05 -8.53
C GLN A 62 -1.64 1.83 -7.28
N ARG A 63 -0.71 2.04 -6.34
CA ARG A 63 -0.97 2.82 -5.14
C ARG A 63 -1.39 4.25 -5.49
N ARG A 64 -0.68 4.87 -6.41
CA ARG A 64 -0.99 6.23 -6.85
C ARG A 64 -2.39 6.32 -7.46
N GLN A 65 -2.76 5.35 -8.30
CA GLN A 65 -4.10 5.31 -8.89
C GLN A 65 -5.19 5.19 -7.84
N LEU A 66 -5.00 4.34 -6.84
CA LEU A 66 -5.96 4.19 -5.75
C LEU A 66 -6.05 5.45 -4.90
N LEU A 67 -4.94 6.11 -4.63
CA LEU A 67 -4.93 7.37 -3.88
C LEU A 67 -5.62 8.49 -4.64
N ASP A 68 -5.40 8.57 -5.94
CA ASP A 68 -6.08 9.57 -6.79
C ASP A 68 -7.58 9.32 -6.83
N TYR A 69 -7.99 8.06 -6.92
CA TYR A 69 -9.39 7.68 -6.87
C TYR A 69 -10.02 8.10 -5.53
N LEU A 70 -9.36 7.75 -4.42
CA LEU A 70 -9.87 8.06 -3.09
C LEU A 70 -9.98 9.58 -2.87
N LYS A 71 -9.00 10.33 -3.33
CA LYS A 71 -9.01 11.79 -3.23
C LYS A 71 -10.22 12.39 -3.96
N GLY A 72 -10.60 11.81 -5.11
CA GLY A 72 -11.76 12.27 -5.87
C GLY A 72 -13.09 11.90 -5.23
N VAL A 73 -13.12 10.78 -4.47
CA VAL A 73 -14.33 10.30 -3.82
C VAL A 73 -14.53 10.96 -2.45
N ASP A 74 -13.46 11.03 -1.65
CA ASP A 74 -13.53 11.60 -0.28
C ASP A 74 -12.14 12.09 0.13
N GLU A 75 -11.95 13.38 0.03
CA GLU A 75 -10.67 14.00 0.34
C GLU A 75 -10.28 13.84 1.81
N SER A 76 -11.24 13.82 2.72
CA SER A 76 -10.96 13.62 4.15
C SER A 76 -10.37 12.25 4.40
N ARG A 77 -10.93 11.22 3.78
CA ARG A 77 -10.40 9.85 3.89
C ARG A 77 -9.00 9.77 3.30
N TYR A 78 -8.77 10.43 2.17
CA TYR A 78 -7.45 10.49 1.54
C TYR A 78 -6.41 11.10 2.49
N LYS A 79 -6.71 12.25 3.07
CA LYS A 79 -5.78 12.93 3.98
C LYS A 79 -5.49 12.09 5.23
N THR A 80 -6.52 11.49 5.81
CA THR A 80 -6.36 10.63 6.97
C THR A 80 -5.44 9.44 6.64
N LEU A 81 -5.65 8.84 5.49
CA LEU A 81 -4.87 7.66 5.07
C LEU A 81 -3.40 8.00 4.87
N ILE A 82 -3.08 9.10 4.17
CA ILE A 82 -1.68 9.45 3.94
C ILE A 82 -0.96 9.82 5.23
N GLU A 83 -1.68 10.41 6.19
CA GLU A 83 -1.11 10.69 7.51
C GLU A 83 -0.81 9.40 8.27
N GLN A 84 -1.75 8.44 8.27
CA GLN A 84 -1.58 7.16 8.96
C GLN A 84 -0.42 6.35 8.38
N LEU A 85 -0.26 6.38 7.06
CA LEU A 85 0.78 5.61 6.38
C LEU A 85 2.09 6.35 6.23
N GLY A 86 2.12 7.65 6.53
CA GLY A 86 3.33 8.46 6.39
C GLY A 86 3.80 8.58 4.95
N ILE A 87 2.89 8.56 3.99
CA ILE A 87 3.24 8.65 2.57
C ILE A 87 2.94 10.05 2.03
N ARG A 88 3.68 10.41 1.01
CA ARG A 88 3.47 11.66 0.29
C ARG A 88 2.58 11.40 -0.90
N ARG A 89 1.49 12.11 -0.95
CA ARG A 89 0.64 12.20 -2.00
C ARG A 89 -0.18 11.31 -2.68
#